data_413830f6f525678f1842248fcaffb043
#
_entry.id   413830f6f525678f1842248fcaffb043
#
_cell.length_a   1.000
_cell.length_b   1.000
_cell.length_c   1.000
_cell.angle_alpha   90.00
_cell.angle_beta   90.00
_cell.angle_gamma   90.00
#
_symmetry.space_group_name_H-M   'P 1'
#
loop_
_entity.id
_entity.type
_entity.pdbx_description
1 polymer ?
#
loop_
_entity_poly.entity_id
_entity_poly.type
_entity_poly.pdbx_seq_one_letter_code
_entity_poly.pdbx_strand_id
1 'polypeptide(L)'
;MSGTDAGGVAGRPPARVVVVDDQTVVREGIVMLLGLLPGIEVVGSGGDGEEAVALVGELAPDVVLMDLRMPRCDGVEATRRIRAEHPGTQVVILTTYADDESLFPALTAGARGYLTKDAGGDEIVRAVEDVLSGEAGLSPKIQRRLLERLSQPESAAPEPKEPPDGLTAREAEVLVLIADGLTNQEIARSLHVSTATVKTHINNLFAKAGLKDRAQAVRYAYRHGLAKPPGASIT
;
A
#
# COMPACT_ATOMS: atom_id res chain seq x y z
N MET A 1 20.64 -55.81 -6.52
CA MET A 1 21.12 -54.59 -7.19
C MET A 1 19.89 -53.77 -7.54
N SER A 2 19.48 -52.92 -6.65
CA SER A 2 18.32 -52.05 -6.84
C SER A 2 18.84 -50.60 -6.88
N GLY A 3 18.90 -50.05 -8.08
CA GLY A 3 19.24 -48.66 -8.30
C GLY A 3 18.10 -47.80 -7.83
N THR A 4 18.37 -46.97 -6.83
CA THR A 4 17.47 -45.90 -6.39
C THR A 4 17.59 -44.79 -7.41
N ASP A 5 16.61 -44.70 -8.29
CA ASP A 5 16.45 -43.58 -9.22
C ASP A 5 16.04 -42.35 -8.41
N ALA A 6 17.01 -41.51 -8.10
CA ALA A 6 16.79 -40.16 -7.57
C ALA A 6 16.30 -39.31 -8.75
N GLY A 7 14.97 -39.31 -8.96
CA GLY A 7 14.30 -38.40 -9.88
C GLY A 7 14.59 -36.98 -9.49
N GLY A 8 15.69 -36.39 -10.03
CA GLY A 8 15.97 -35.01 -9.98
C GLY A 8 14.86 -34.24 -10.71
N VAL A 9 14.12 -33.42 -9.98
CA VAL A 9 13.21 -32.45 -10.54
C VAL A 9 14.06 -31.57 -11.46
N ALA A 10 13.93 -31.74 -12.77
CA ALA A 10 14.62 -30.94 -13.77
C ALA A 10 14.16 -29.50 -13.60
N GLY A 11 15.07 -28.65 -13.08
CA GLY A 11 14.76 -27.38 -12.49
C GLY A 11 14.23 -26.37 -13.51
N ARG A 12 13.08 -25.80 -13.20
CA ARG A 12 12.69 -24.48 -13.68
C ARG A 12 13.85 -23.52 -13.37
N PRO A 13 14.21 -22.62 -14.30
CA PRO A 13 15.23 -21.61 -14.01
C PRO A 13 14.81 -20.80 -12.76
N PRO A 14 15.77 -20.30 -11.97
CA PRO A 14 15.46 -19.51 -10.79
C PRO A 14 14.60 -18.29 -11.16
N ALA A 15 13.63 -17.97 -10.31
CA ALA A 15 12.79 -16.79 -10.47
C ALA A 15 13.64 -15.52 -10.34
N ARG A 16 13.58 -14.65 -11.34
CA ARG A 16 14.32 -13.39 -11.37
C ARG A 16 13.56 -12.35 -10.56
N VAL A 17 14.16 -11.88 -9.47
CA VAL A 17 13.52 -11.02 -8.48
C VAL A 17 14.22 -9.67 -8.38
N VAL A 18 13.45 -8.58 -8.34
CA VAL A 18 13.90 -7.25 -7.96
C VAL A 18 13.38 -6.94 -6.57
N VAL A 19 14.22 -6.36 -5.70
CA VAL A 19 13.86 -5.95 -4.32
C VAL A 19 13.82 -4.43 -4.24
N VAL A 20 12.71 -3.86 -3.75
CA VAL A 20 12.52 -2.41 -3.65
C VAL A 20 12.08 -2.04 -2.23
N ASP A 21 12.89 -1.20 -1.58
CA ASP A 21 12.69 -0.76 -0.20
C ASP A 21 13.52 0.53 0.02
N ASP A 22 12.95 1.56 0.62
CA ASP A 22 13.65 2.83 0.86
C ASP A 22 14.71 2.71 1.99
N GLN A 23 14.57 1.73 2.87
CA GLN A 23 15.50 1.47 3.95
C GLN A 23 16.64 0.56 3.48
N THR A 24 17.80 1.13 3.20
CA THR A 24 18.97 0.42 2.66
C THR A 24 19.32 -0.84 3.46
N VAL A 25 19.34 -0.77 4.79
CA VAL A 25 19.67 -1.92 5.65
C VAL A 25 18.66 -3.06 5.51
N VAL A 26 17.38 -2.74 5.40
CA VAL A 26 16.31 -3.72 5.20
C VAL A 26 16.45 -4.35 3.82
N ARG A 27 16.60 -3.52 2.79
CA ARG A 27 16.78 -3.95 1.39
C ARG A 27 17.97 -4.90 1.24
N GLU A 28 19.14 -4.52 1.76
CA GLU A 28 20.35 -5.36 1.72
C GLU A 28 20.16 -6.67 2.49
N GLY A 29 19.48 -6.63 3.64
CA GLY A 29 19.14 -7.82 4.41
C GLY A 29 18.24 -8.79 3.63
N ILE A 30 17.21 -8.29 2.94
CA ILE A 30 16.32 -9.10 2.09
C ILE A 30 17.11 -9.68 0.90
N VAL A 31 17.92 -8.88 0.22
CA VAL A 31 18.77 -9.34 -0.90
C VAL A 31 19.70 -10.46 -0.45
N MET A 32 20.34 -10.30 0.70
CA MET A 32 21.22 -11.34 1.27
C MET A 32 20.44 -12.62 1.60
N LEU A 33 19.28 -12.49 2.25
CA LEU A 33 18.42 -13.63 2.58
C LEU A 33 18.00 -14.39 1.32
N LEU A 34 17.52 -13.69 0.30
CA LEU A 34 17.06 -14.28 -0.95
C LEU A 34 18.20 -14.98 -1.72
N GLY A 35 19.41 -14.42 -1.66
CA GLY A 35 20.61 -15.04 -2.26
C GLY A 35 20.99 -16.40 -1.66
N LEU A 36 20.47 -16.74 -0.47
CA LEU A 36 20.67 -18.05 0.17
C LEU A 36 19.58 -19.06 -0.16
N LEU A 37 18.49 -18.62 -0.79
CA LEU A 37 17.32 -19.45 -1.05
C LEU A 37 17.40 -20.09 -2.45
N PRO A 38 17.15 -21.41 -2.57
CA PRO A 38 17.12 -22.04 -3.87
C PRO A 38 15.92 -21.56 -4.70
N GLY A 39 16.12 -21.46 -6.01
CA GLY A 39 15.04 -21.10 -6.94
C GLY A 39 14.76 -19.62 -7.07
N ILE A 40 15.53 -18.74 -6.42
CA ILE A 40 15.46 -17.28 -6.55
C ILE A 40 16.81 -16.73 -7.01
N GLU A 41 16.78 -15.78 -7.93
CA GLU A 41 17.91 -14.96 -8.36
C GLU A 41 17.55 -13.48 -8.22
N VAL A 42 18.23 -12.76 -7.34
CA VAL A 42 18.05 -11.30 -7.22
C VAL A 42 18.81 -10.63 -8.35
N VAL A 43 18.09 -10.03 -9.29
CA VAL A 43 18.65 -9.40 -10.49
C VAL A 43 18.80 -7.89 -10.35
N GLY A 44 18.22 -7.26 -9.32
CA GLY A 44 18.34 -5.85 -9.06
C GLY A 44 17.72 -5.43 -7.74
N SER A 45 18.05 -4.21 -7.28
CA SER A 45 17.41 -3.60 -6.12
C SER A 45 17.30 -2.09 -6.27
N GLY A 46 16.23 -1.50 -5.73
CA GLY A 46 15.93 -0.08 -5.81
C GLY A 46 15.46 0.51 -4.49
N GLY A 47 15.56 1.83 -4.32
CA GLY A 47 15.20 2.56 -3.12
C GLY A 47 13.85 3.27 -3.16
N ASP A 48 13.14 3.25 -4.29
CA ASP A 48 11.80 3.82 -4.44
C ASP A 48 11.05 3.30 -5.66
N GLY A 49 9.81 3.75 -5.83
CA GLY A 49 8.94 3.30 -6.92
C GLY A 49 9.39 3.73 -8.31
N GLU A 50 10.08 4.87 -8.48
CA GLU A 50 10.62 5.28 -9.78
C GLU A 50 11.76 4.34 -10.21
N GLU A 51 12.67 4.03 -9.28
CA GLU A 51 13.74 3.05 -9.52
C GLU A 51 13.16 1.66 -9.80
N ALA A 52 12.07 1.27 -9.11
CA ALA A 52 11.38 0.00 -9.34
C ALA A 52 10.88 -0.10 -10.79
N VAL A 53 10.17 0.90 -11.29
CA VAL A 53 9.63 0.92 -12.66
C VAL A 53 10.76 0.87 -13.68
N ALA A 54 11.85 1.65 -13.48
CA ALA A 54 13.02 1.65 -14.35
C ALA A 54 13.69 0.26 -14.40
N LEU A 55 13.93 -0.36 -13.23
CA LEU A 55 14.54 -1.68 -13.14
C LEU A 55 13.68 -2.77 -13.80
N VAL A 56 12.36 -2.69 -13.67
CA VAL A 56 11.45 -3.63 -14.34
C VAL A 56 11.55 -3.48 -15.86
N GLY A 57 11.59 -2.25 -16.38
CA GLY A 57 11.75 -1.99 -17.81
C GLY A 57 13.09 -2.48 -18.37
N GLU A 58 14.17 -2.37 -17.58
CA GLU A 58 15.52 -2.77 -18.00
C GLU A 58 15.75 -4.27 -17.87
N LEU A 59 15.37 -4.85 -16.73
CA LEU A 59 15.74 -6.22 -16.36
C LEU A 59 14.67 -7.26 -16.69
N ALA A 60 13.43 -6.83 -16.94
CA ALA A 60 12.27 -7.72 -17.13
C ALA A 60 12.23 -8.88 -16.09
N PRO A 61 12.16 -8.58 -14.79
CA PRO A 61 12.12 -9.59 -13.75
C PRO A 61 10.78 -10.33 -13.76
N ASP A 62 10.77 -11.56 -13.20
CA ASP A 62 9.54 -12.32 -13.01
C ASP A 62 8.69 -11.73 -11.86
N VAL A 63 9.37 -11.29 -10.79
CA VAL A 63 8.72 -10.78 -9.58
C VAL A 63 9.42 -9.53 -9.04
N VAL A 64 8.65 -8.58 -8.53
CA VAL A 64 9.15 -7.47 -7.70
C VAL A 64 8.65 -7.68 -6.27
N LEU A 65 9.57 -7.71 -5.30
CA LEU A 65 9.24 -7.55 -3.88
C LEU A 65 9.26 -6.06 -3.57
N MET A 66 8.12 -5.49 -3.23
CA MET A 66 7.88 -4.06 -3.19
C MET A 66 7.46 -3.59 -1.81
N ASP A 67 8.20 -2.68 -1.19
CA ASP A 67 7.66 -1.94 -0.04
C ASP A 67 6.58 -0.94 -0.48
N LEU A 68 5.65 -0.65 0.41
CA LEU A 68 4.58 0.30 0.14
C LEU A 68 4.97 1.74 0.44
N ARG A 69 5.69 1.96 1.53
CA ARG A 69 5.97 3.31 2.04
C ARG A 69 7.34 3.79 1.62
N MET A 70 7.42 4.38 0.46
CA MET A 70 8.66 4.92 -0.10
C MET A 70 8.49 6.38 -0.52
N PRO A 71 9.57 7.19 -0.50
CA PRO A 71 9.53 8.57 -0.97
C PRO A 71 9.35 8.63 -2.50
N ARG A 72 8.99 9.81 -3.02
CA ARG A 72 8.80 10.11 -4.45
C ARG A 72 7.65 9.37 -5.11
N CYS A 73 7.79 8.07 -5.32
CA CYS A 73 6.76 7.18 -5.84
C CYS A 73 6.55 6.05 -4.84
N ASP A 74 5.36 5.94 -4.28
CA ASP A 74 5.01 4.87 -3.34
C ASP A 74 4.79 3.53 -4.04
N GLY A 75 4.77 2.44 -3.25
CA GLY A 75 4.66 1.10 -3.80
C GLY A 75 3.32 0.81 -4.48
N VAL A 76 2.24 1.52 -4.12
CA VAL A 76 0.92 1.37 -4.77
C VAL A 76 0.97 1.93 -6.18
N GLU A 77 1.49 3.14 -6.33
CA GLU A 77 1.63 3.79 -7.64
C GLU A 77 2.64 3.04 -8.54
N ALA A 78 3.78 2.63 -7.98
CA ALA A 78 4.75 1.80 -8.69
C ALA A 78 4.12 0.48 -9.17
N THR A 79 3.34 -0.19 -8.31
CA THR A 79 2.61 -1.43 -8.67
C THR A 79 1.66 -1.17 -9.85
N ARG A 80 0.88 -0.09 -9.81
CA ARG A 80 -0.07 0.26 -10.88
C ARG A 80 0.65 0.46 -12.21
N ARG A 81 1.75 1.20 -12.23
CA ARG A 81 2.57 1.46 -13.43
C ARG A 81 3.19 0.16 -13.95
N ILE A 82 3.82 -0.63 -13.09
CA ILE A 82 4.42 -1.91 -13.48
C ILE A 82 3.36 -2.84 -14.09
N ARG A 83 2.20 -2.96 -13.48
CA ARG A 83 1.13 -3.84 -13.99
C ARG A 83 0.54 -3.37 -15.32
N ALA A 84 0.53 -2.05 -15.56
CA ALA A 84 0.05 -1.47 -16.82
C ALA A 84 1.07 -1.64 -17.95
N GLU A 85 2.35 -1.40 -17.68
CA GLU A 85 3.42 -1.34 -18.69
C GLU A 85 4.11 -2.71 -18.88
N HIS A 86 4.19 -3.52 -17.81
CA HIS A 86 4.89 -4.80 -17.76
C HIS A 86 4.02 -5.91 -17.17
N PRO A 87 2.92 -6.31 -17.83
CA PRO A 87 1.94 -7.27 -17.30
C PRO A 87 2.52 -8.67 -16.99
N GLY A 88 3.68 -9.00 -17.57
CA GLY A 88 4.41 -10.24 -17.29
C GLY A 88 5.08 -10.28 -15.91
N THR A 89 5.44 -9.12 -15.35
CA THR A 89 6.07 -9.01 -14.03
C THR A 89 5.01 -9.03 -12.93
N GLN A 90 5.16 -9.92 -11.96
CA GLN A 90 4.28 -9.98 -10.79
C GLN A 90 4.80 -9.06 -9.68
N VAL A 91 3.89 -8.52 -8.87
CA VAL A 91 4.27 -7.71 -7.72
C VAL A 91 3.79 -8.38 -6.44
N VAL A 92 4.73 -8.62 -5.53
CA VAL A 92 4.49 -9.07 -4.15
C VAL A 92 4.85 -7.94 -3.21
N ILE A 93 3.89 -7.47 -2.44
CA ILE A 93 4.12 -6.46 -1.43
C ILE A 93 4.84 -7.07 -0.23
N LEU A 94 5.85 -6.37 0.26
CA LEU A 94 6.59 -6.72 1.46
C LEU A 94 6.67 -5.50 2.38
N THR A 95 5.84 -5.48 3.43
CA THR A 95 5.66 -4.29 4.28
C THR A 95 5.75 -4.60 5.77
N THR A 96 6.10 -3.58 6.56
CA THR A 96 6.09 -3.69 8.04
C THR A 96 4.67 -3.71 8.61
N TYR A 97 3.72 -3.10 7.92
CA TYR A 97 2.36 -2.91 8.41
C TYR A 97 1.34 -3.56 7.47
N ALA A 98 0.61 -4.51 8.01
CA ALA A 98 -0.54 -5.11 7.34
C ALA A 98 -1.82 -4.39 7.81
N ASP A 99 -1.95 -3.09 7.54
CA ASP A 99 -3.18 -2.33 7.79
C ASP A 99 -4.10 -2.33 6.56
N ASP A 100 -5.40 -2.10 6.79
CA ASP A 100 -6.40 -2.10 5.73
C ASP A 100 -6.21 -0.92 4.76
N GLU A 101 -5.63 0.17 5.22
CA GLU A 101 -5.37 1.38 4.43
C GLU A 101 -4.31 1.13 3.35
N SER A 102 -3.39 0.20 3.59
CA SER A 102 -2.32 -0.15 2.66
C SER A 102 -2.63 -1.39 1.83
N LEU A 103 -3.32 -2.38 2.41
CA LEU A 103 -3.60 -3.68 1.77
C LEU A 103 -4.51 -3.55 0.54
N PHE A 104 -5.68 -2.94 0.70
CA PHE A 104 -6.67 -2.88 -0.39
C PHE A 104 -6.23 -2.03 -1.58
N PRO A 105 -5.62 -0.84 -1.39
CA PRO A 105 -5.05 -0.08 -2.50
C PRO A 105 -4.00 -0.86 -3.29
N ALA A 106 -3.12 -1.62 -2.62
CA ALA A 106 -2.08 -2.41 -3.29
C ALA A 106 -2.67 -3.55 -4.13
N LEU A 107 -3.65 -4.29 -3.60
CA LEU A 107 -4.35 -5.34 -4.35
C LEU A 107 -5.14 -4.77 -5.53
N THR A 108 -5.80 -3.63 -5.35
CA THR A 108 -6.52 -2.93 -6.42
C THR A 108 -5.56 -2.42 -7.51
N ALA A 109 -4.36 -2.01 -7.14
CA ALA A 109 -3.30 -1.63 -8.09
C ALA A 109 -2.75 -2.83 -8.89
N GLY A 110 -3.06 -4.07 -8.48
CA GLY A 110 -2.72 -5.30 -9.18
C GLY A 110 -1.62 -6.12 -8.53
N ALA A 111 -1.28 -5.87 -7.26
CA ALA A 111 -0.41 -6.76 -6.50
C ALA A 111 -1.03 -8.16 -6.41
N ARG A 112 -0.22 -9.19 -6.60
CA ARG A 112 -0.64 -10.59 -6.55
C ARG A 112 -0.22 -11.32 -5.28
N GLY A 113 0.73 -10.74 -4.53
CA GLY A 113 1.15 -11.26 -3.25
C GLY A 113 1.24 -10.14 -2.20
N TYR A 114 1.14 -10.53 -0.93
CA TYR A 114 1.28 -9.62 0.18
C TYR A 114 1.84 -10.33 1.41
N LEU A 115 3.01 -9.90 1.84
CA LEU A 115 3.76 -10.42 2.98
C LEU A 115 4.09 -9.29 3.96
N THR A 116 4.32 -9.66 5.19
CA THR A 116 4.94 -8.76 6.17
C THR A 116 6.46 -8.93 6.17
N LYS A 117 7.23 -7.89 6.50
CA LYS A 117 8.71 -7.92 6.51
C LYS A 117 9.31 -8.86 7.57
N ASP A 118 8.48 -9.43 8.44
CA ASP A 118 8.83 -10.51 9.36
C ASP A 118 8.65 -11.93 8.75
N ALA A 119 8.22 -12.01 7.50
CA ALA A 119 8.11 -13.28 6.78
C ALA A 119 9.48 -13.97 6.66
N GLY A 120 9.50 -15.27 6.94
CA GLY A 120 10.69 -16.09 6.75
C GLY A 120 11.00 -16.37 5.29
N GLY A 121 12.23 -16.80 5.00
CA GLY A 121 12.66 -17.12 3.63
C GLY A 121 11.75 -18.11 2.91
N ASP A 122 11.32 -19.16 3.59
CA ASP A 122 10.40 -20.17 3.03
C ASP A 122 9.01 -19.59 2.67
N GLU A 123 8.56 -18.58 3.39
CA GLU A 123 7.30 -17.90 3.12
C GLU A 123 7.42 -16.99 1.89
N ILE A 124 8.58 -16.32 1.74
CA ILE A 124 8.87 -15.51 0.56
C ILE A 124 8.97 -16.39 -0.69
N VAL A 125 9.69 -17.51 -0.61
CA VAL A 125 9.82 -18.47 -1.73
C VAL A 125 8.44 -18.95 -2.17
N ARG A 126 7.60 -19.40 -1.25
CA ARG A 126 6.24 -19.85 -1.55
C ARG A 126 5.41 -18.75 -2.22
N ALA A 127 5.45 -17.53 -1.69
CA ALA A 127 4.70 -16.44 -2.29
C ALA A 127 5.18 -16.11 -3.71
N VAL A 128 6.47 -16.21 -3.99
CA VAL A 128 7.04 -16.07 -5.34
C VAL A 128 6.54 -17.19 -6.26
N GLU A 129 6.58 -18.43 -5.80
CA GLU A 129 6.09 -19.59 -6.57
C GLU A 129 4.58 -19.50 -6.87
N ASP A 130 3.77 -19.12 -5.87
CA ASP A 130 2.32 -18.94 -5.98
C ASP A 130 1.99 -17.89 -7.05
N VAL A 131 2.60 -16.69 -6.99
CA VAL A 131 2.30 -15.65 -7.97
C VAL A 131 2.76 -16.01 -9.39
N LEU A 132 3.84 -16.76 -9.53
CA LEU A 132 4.34 -17.26 -10.83
C LEU A 132 3.47 -18.40 -11.38
N SER A 133 2.75 -19.10 -10.53
CA SER A 133 1.78 -20.11 -10.92
C SER A 133 0.39 -19.53 -11.21
N GLY A 134 0.22 -18.21 -11.00
CA GLY A 134 -1.05 -17.52 -11.20
C GLY A 134 -1.95 -17.51 -9.95
N GLU A 135 -1.46 -18.03 -8.83
CA GLU A 135 -2.14 -18.02 -7.55
C GLU A 135 -1.86 -16.74 -6.77
N ALA A 136 -2.49 -16.55 -5.63
CA ALA A 136 -2.26 -15.40 -4.76
C ALA A 136 -1.24 -15.74 -3.66
N GLY A 137 -0.08 -15.08 -3.70
CA GLY A 137 0.98 -15.23 -2.70
C GLY A 137 0.66 -14.43 -1.43
N LEU A 138 -0.38 -14.82 -0.69
CA LEU A 138 -0.84 -14.12 0.51
C LEU A 138 -0.47 -14.90 1.77
N SER A 139 0.17 -14.24 2.74
CA SER A 139 0.41 -14.86 4.04
C SER A 139 -0.91 -15.22 4.74
N PRO A 140 -0.94 -16.25 5.62
CA PRO A 140 -2.14 -16.64 6.36
C PRO A 140 -2.76 -15.50 7.18
N LYS A 141 -1.93 -14.59 7.68
CA LYS A 141 -2.34 -13.38 8.39
C LYS A 141 -3.13 -12.44 7.48
N ILE A 142 -2.65 -12.24 6.27
CA ILE A 142 -3.30 -11.40 5.25
C ILE A 142 -4.57 -12.04 4.73
N GLN A 143 -4.57 -13.34 4.47
CA GLN A 143 -5.77 -14.09 4.06
C GLN A 143 -6.90 -13.95 5.09
N ARG A 144 -6.59 -14.13 6.39
CA ARG A 144 -7.56 -13.94 7.47
C ARG A 144 -8.13 -12.51 7.45
N ARG A 145 -7.29 -11.51 7.31
CA ARG A 145 -7.71 -10.10 7.29
C ARG A 145 -8.61 -9.77 6.11
N LEU A 146 -8.30 -10.33 4.94
CA LEU A 146 -9.18 -10.22 3.76
C LEU A 146 -10.55 -10.87 4.02
N LEU A 147 -10.57 -12.08 4.61
CA LEU A 147 -11.81 -12.77 4.94
C LEU A 147 -12.62 -12.00 5.99
N GLU A 148 -11.98 -11.46 7.02
CA GLU A 148 -12.63 -10.64 8.03
C GLU A 148 -13.29 -9.40 7.40
N ARG A 149 -12.62 -8.75 6.47
CA ARG A 149 -13.16 -7.59 5.74
C ARG A 149 -14.32 -7.97 4.83
N LEU A 150 -14.20 -9.07 4.09
CA LEU A 150 -15.27 -9.57 3.21
C LEU A 150 -16.47 -10.12 4.00
N SER A 151 -16.23 -10.61 5.23
CA SER A 151 -17.26 -11.13 6.12
C SER A 151 -17.96 -10.03 6.94
N GLN A 152 -17.36 -8.85 7.06
CA GLN A 152 -18.10 -7.70 7.55
C GLN A 152 -19.19 -7.42 6.51
N PRO A 153 -20.49 -7.46 6.90
CA PRO A 153 -21.51 -6.98 6.00
C PRO A 153 -21.01 -5.62 5.54
N GLU A 154 -21.00 -5.39 4.23
CA GLU A 154 -20.69 -4.08 3.68
C GLU A 154 -21.45 -3.05 4.52
N SER A 155 -20.79 -2.59 5.57
CA SER A 155 -21.08 -1.26 6.07
C SER A 155 -20.71 -0.44 4.85
N ALA A 156 -21.73 -0.16 4.05
CA ALA A 156 -21.66 0.43 2.74
C ALA A 156 -20.41 1.29 2.67
N ALA A 157 -19.49 0.96 1.76
CA ALA A 157 -18.49 1.96 1.39
C ALA A 157 -19.29 3.24 1.40
N PRO A 158 -18.97 4.25 2.24
CA PRO A 158 -19.84 5.39 2.30
C PRO A 158 -20.01 5.74 0.83
N GLU A 159 -21.24 5.51 0.30
CA GLU A 159 -21.61 6.14 -0.95
C GLU A 159 -21.05 7.54 -0.79
N PRO A 160 -20.35 8.12 -1.79
CA PRO A 160 -19.86 9.46 -1.64
C PRO A 160 -21.08 10.28 -1.23
N LYS A 161 -21.37 10.31 0.09
CA LYS A 161 -22.40 11.17 0.64
C LYS A 161 -21.90 12.51 0.19
N GLU A 162 -22.67 13.10 -0.72
CA GLU A 162 -22.38 14.47 -1.11
C GLU A 162 -22.05 15.20 0.18
N PRO A 163 -20.86 15.81 0.27
CA PRO A 163 -20.44 16.41 1.51
C PRO A 163 -21.58 17.30 2.02
N PRO A 164 -21.95 17.24 3.30
CA PRO A 164 -23.11 17.98 3.80
C PRO A 164 -22.97 19.46 3.45
N ASP A 165 -24.09 20.15 3.35
CA ASP A 165 -24.19 21.59 3.09
C ASP A 165 -23.48 22.07 1.80
N GLY A 166 -23.41 21.21 0.76
CA GLY A 166 -22.81 21.53 -0.53
C GLY A 166 -21.30 21.80 -0.47
N LEU A 167 -20.62 21.21 0.49
CA LEU A 167 -19.16 21.21 0.54
C LEU A 167 -18.60 20.44 -0.68
N THR A 168 -17.54 20.93 -1.26
CA THR A 168 -16.78 20.18 -2.25
C THR A 168 -15.97 19.07 -1.56
N ALA A 169 -15.55 18.04 -2.32
CA ALA A 169 -14.68 16.99 -1.80
C ALA A 169 -13.41 17.57 -1.14
N ARG A 170 -12.83 18.62 -1.72
CA ARG A 170 -11.64 19.30 -1.17
C ARG A 170 -11.91 20.05 0.11
N GLU A 171 -13.07 20.70 0.25
CA GLU A 171 -13.49 21.36 1.49
C GLU A 171 -13.76 20.34 2.60
N ALA A 172 -14.35 19.19 2.27
CA ALA A 172 -14.56 18.09 3.21
C ALA A 172 -13.22 17.50 3.69
N GLU A 173 -12.25 17.29 2.79
CA GLU A 173 -10.91 16.83 3.13
C GLU A 173 -10.17 17.80 4.07
N VAL A 174 -10.24 19.10 3.79
CA VAL A 174 -9.69 20.14 4.67
C VAL A 174 -10.38 20.10 6.04
N LEU A 175 -11.69 19.86 6.08
CA LEU A 175 -12.46 19.80 7.32
C LEU A 175 -12.05 18.59 8.19
N VAL A 176 -11.79 17.44 7.59
CA VAL A 176 -11.24 16.24 8.30
C VAL A 176 -9.90 16.58 8.94
N LEU A 177 -8.96 17.14 8.18
CA LEU A 177 -7.64 17.51 8.69
C LEU A 177 -7.71 18.57 9.80
N ILE A 178 -8.72 19.45 9.76
CA ILE A 178 -9.01 20.38 10.87
C ILE A 178 -9.47 19.58 12.12
N ALA A 179 -10.31 18.59 11.97
CA ALA A 179 -10.81 17.77 13.06
C ALA A 179 -9.70 16.91 13.69
N ASP A 180 -8.72 16.48 12.88
CA ASP A 180 -7.51 15.79 13.33
C ASP A 180 -6.50 16.73 14.02
N GLY A 181 -6.80 18.02 14.14
CA GLY A 181 -5.99 18.98 14.89
C GLY A 181 -4.86 19.65 14.10
N LEU A 182 -4.70 19.38 12.79
CA LEU A 182 -3.61 19.93 11.99
C LEU A 182 -3.70 21.44 11.81
N THR A 183 -2.59 22.14 11.92
CA THR A 183 -2.49 23.59 11.59
C THR A 183 -2.62 23.82 10.07
N ASN A 184 -2.90 25.05 9.65
CA ASN A 184 -3.00 25.37 8.22
C ASN A 184 -1.70 25.09 7.45
N GLN A 185 -0.54 25.14 8.11
CA GLN A 185 0.75 24.80 7.50
C GLN A 185 0.90 23.28 7.31
N GLU A 186 0.44 22.50 8.27
CA GLU A 186 0.44 21.03 8.19
C GLU A 186 -0.56 20.54 7.14
N ILE A 187 -1.76 21.13 7.08
CA ILE A 187 -2.76 20.87 6.04
C ILE A 187 -2.17 21.21 4.66
N ALA A 188 -1.50 22.35 4.51
CA ALA A 188 -0.89 22.75 3.25
C ALA A 188 0.17 21.73 2.78
N ARG A 189 0.99 21.22 3.71
CA ARG A 189 1.98 20.17 3.43
C ARG A 189 1.32 18.84 3.07
N SER A 190 0.33 18.42 3.85
CA SER A 190 -0.41 17.16 3.61
C SER A 190 -1.11 17.17 2.24
N LEU A 191 -1.68 18.29 1.84
CA LEU A 191 -2.45 18.43 0.61
C LEU A 191 -1.62 18.91 -0.60
N HIS A 192 -0.31 19.14 -0.42
CA HIS A 192 0.63 19.64 -1.45
C HIS A 192 0.17 20.96 -2.11
N VAL A 193 -0.35 21.88 -1.30
CA VAL A 193 -0.84 23.18 -1.75
C VAL A 193 -0.25 24.34 -0.91
N SER A 194 -0.49 25.59 -1.33
CA SER A 194 -0.09 26.74 -0.53
C SER A 194 -0.98 26.94 0.70
N THR A 195 -0.43 27.56 1.75
CA THR A 195 -1.22 27.95 2.93
C THR A 195 -2.32 28.98 2.58
N ALA A 196 -2.13 29.77 1.53
CA ALA A 196 -3.16 30.67 1.01
C ALA A 196 -4.34 29.89 0.43
N THR A 197 -4.06 28.80 -0.32
CA THR A 197 -5.08 27.92 -0.87
C THR A 197 -5.88 27.23 0.26
N VAL A 198 -5.19 26.75 1.30
CA VAL A 198 -5.87 26.17 2.49
C VAL A 198 -6.79 27.19 3.15
N LYS A 199 -6.35 28.43 3.36
CA LYS A 199 -7.19 29.50 3.91
C LYS A 199 -8.44 29.76 3.06
N THR A 200 -8.31 29.72 1.74
CA THR A 200 -9.45 29.88 0.83
C THR A 200 -10.46 28.74 1.02
N HIS A 201 -10.00 27.50 1.07
CA HIS A 201 -10.89 26.35 1.33
C HIS A 201 -11.58 26.44 2.70
N ILE A 202 -10.86 26.85 3.76
CA ILE A 202 -11.43 27.06 5.10
C ILE A 202 -12.52 28.14 5.07
N ASN A 203 -12.28 29.26 4.43
CA ASN A 203 -13.27 30.34 4.34
C ASN A 203 -14.54 29.88 3.59
N ASN A 204 -14.38 29.14 2.49
CA ASN A 204 -15.49 28.62 1.71
C ASN A 204 -16.31 27.61 2.52
N LEU A 205 -15.65 26.64 3.16
CA LEU A 205 -16.32 25.63 3.99
C LEU A 205 -17.05 26.29 5.19
N PHE A 206 -16.45 27.32 5.82
CA PHE A 206 -17.09 28.04 6.92
C PHE A 206 -18.34 28.77 6.45
N ALA A 207 -18.27 29.41 5.29
CA ALA A 207 -19.40 30.11 4.70
C ALA A 207 -20.55 29.13 4.34
N LYS A 208 -20.22 27.97 3.73
CA LYS A 208 -21.22 26.96 3.32
C LYS A 208 -21.86 26.27 4.52
N ALA A 209 -21.07 25.84 5.50
CA ALA A 209 -21.56 25.12 6.67
C ALA A 209 -22.00 26.04 7.84
N GLY A 210 -21.99 27.35 7.64
CA GLY A 210 -22.43 28.34 8.65
C GLY A 210 -21.56 28.36 9.90
N LEU A 211 -20.24 28.07 9.77
CA LEU A 211 -19.30 27.95 10.87
C LEU A 211 -18.62 29.30 11.13
N LYS A 212 -18.38 29.62 12.42
CA LYS A 212 -17.76 30.88 12.82
C LYS A 212 -16.31 30.73 13.25
N ASP A 213 -15.93 29.55 13.70
CA ASP A 213 -14.59 29.28 14.21
C ASP A 213 -14.18 27.83 14.01
N ARG A 214 -12.88 27.54 14.24
CA ARG A 214 -12.28 26.24 14.09
C ARG A 214 -12.87 25.18 15.03
N ALA A 215 -13.26 25.58 16.25
CA ALA A 215 -13.85 24.64 17.21
C ALA A 215 -15.24 24.17 16.75
N GLN A 216 -15.98 25.05 16.07
CA GLN A 216 -17.24 24.68 15.44
C GLN A 216 -17.02 23.72 14.26
N ALA A 217 -15.96 23.91 13.49
CA ALA A 217 -15.60 23.01 12.39
C ALA A 217 -15.27 21.59 12.90
N VAL A 218 -14.51 21.46 13.96
CA VAL A 218 -14.23 20.17 14.61
C VAL A 218 -15.53 19.47 15.06
N ARG A 219 -16.41 20.19 15.76
CA ARG A 219 -17.70 19.61 16.19
C ARG A 219 -18.61 19.26 15.02
N TYR A 220 -18.58 20.03 13.96
CA TYR A 220 -19.33 19.78 12.74
C TYR A 220 -18.84 18.48 12.06
N ALA A 221 -17.51 18.30 11.91
CA ALA A 221 -16.93 17.10 11.33
C ALA A 221 -17.36 15.83 12.09
N TYR A 222 -17.31 15.86 13.41
CA TYR A 222 -17.75 14.73 14.25
C TYR A 222 -19.27 14.47 14.14
N ARG A 223 -20.10 15.52 14.14
CA ARG A 223 -21.57 15.39 14.04
C ARG A 223 -21.98 14.76 12.72
N HIS A 224 -21.34 15.09 11.63
CA HIS A 224 -21.64 14.58 10.30
C HIS A 224 -20.89 13.30 9.94
N GLY A 225 -20.13 12.73 10.90
CA GLY A 225 -19.40 11.49 10.70
C GLY A 225 -18.23 11.58 9.71
N LEU A 226 -17.75 12.80 9.43
CA LEU A 226 -16.61 13.04 8.56
C LEU A 226 -15.27 12.74 9.27
N ALA A 227 -15.24 12.83 10.59
CA ALA A 227 -14.10 12.47 11.43
C ALA A 227 -14.56 11.72 12.69
N LYS A 228 -13.67 10.94 13.31
CA LYS A 228 -13.94 10.25 14.59
C LYS A 228 -13.34 11.04 15.74
N PRO A 229 -14.05 11.20 16.87
CA PRO A 229 -13.49 11.86 18.04
C PRO A 229 -12.28 11.09 18.60
N PRO A 230 -11.20 11.77 19.03
CA PRO A 230 -10.07 11.11 19.67
C PRO A 230 -10.54 10.39 20.94
N GLY A 231 -10.30 9.08 21.03
CA GLY A 231 -10.64 8.27 22.19
C GLY A 231 -11.84 7.33 22.07
N ALA A 232 -12.47 7.18 20.91
CA ALA A 232 -13.50 6.17 20.67
C ALA A 232 -12.86 4.82 20.27
N SER A 233 -11.94 4.32 21.09
CA SER A 233 -11.57 2.89 21.07
C SER A 233 -12.67 2.14 21.81
N ILE A 234 -13.34 1.27 21.11
CA ILE A 234 -14.44 0.44 21.60
C ILE A 234 -13.91 -0.51 22.67
N THR A 235 -14.56 -0.49 23.82
CA THR A 235 -14.46 -1.52 24.86
C THR A 235 -15.03 -2.82 24.31
#